data_263888ed30869b006dfcc8e5674c85a1
#
_entry.id   263888ed30869b006dfcc8e5674c85a1
#
_cell.length_a   1.000
_cell.length_b   1.000
_cell.length_c   1.000
_cell.angle_alpha   90.00
_cell.angle_beta   90.00
_cell.angle_gamma   90.00
#
_symmetry.space_group_name_H-M   'P 1'
#
loop_
_entity.id
_entity.type
_entity.pdbx_description
1 polymer ?
#
loop_
_entity_poly.entity_id
_entity_poly.type
_entity_poly.pdbx_seq_one_letter_code
_entity_poly.pdbx_strand_id
1 'polypeptide(L)'
;METGAKALRLLVLFIASSCVPFAAFAQTTPSGPAIDAEVNNIMTETHSNGMAVAVVDHGKVGYVHAYGIRDAKGDPLNTDTIMYGASLTKMVFAYTVMQLVDQGRLNLDTPLRDDLDNPLPSYGADPVFPDKYGPYKDLADDPRWEKITPRMCLTHSTGFSNFWFVEPDMKLHIHFEPGTRFSYSGEGLILLQFVIEHGRKAQGLGLDVGDLTRANFDRLGMTRTSLVWHDALETNVDDGWNDQGQPQAHEKRKKVRVAGSMNTTISDLPKFVAALVRGDGLSAASRAEITKRQLHITSAHQFPFLQPELPVSEQRKDLYAGLGVVVFDGPQGHGFYKGGHDGGTANTVVCIEAGQRCAVILSNDVRSEAGFADLVKFILGDTGVPYDWEYGDHAGKS
;
A
#
# COMPACT_ATOMS: atom_id res chain seq x y z
N MET A 1 -66.97 -4.90 59.62
CA MET A 1 -66.82 -4.75 58.15
C MET A 1 -65.36 -4.70 57.84
N GLU A 2 -64.81 -5.87 57.50
CA GLU A 2 -63.38 -6.07 57.14
C GLU A 2 -63.17 -5.90 55.64
N THR A 3 -62.28 -5.02 55.25
CA THR A 3 -61.84 -4.87 53.87
C THR A 3 -60.48 -5.52 53.73
N GLY A 4 -60.46 -6.71 53.12
CA GLY A 4 -59.22 -7.45 52.83
C GLY A 4 -58.46 -6.87 51.58
N ALA A 5 -57.24 -6.43 51.82
CA ALA A 5 -56.32 -6.05 50.76
C ALA A 5 -55.57 -7.29 50.19
N LYS A 6 -55.80 -7.62 48.93
CA LYS A 6 -55.03 -8.66 48.16
C LYS A 6 -53.73 -8.07 47.69
N ALA A 7 -52.60 -8.54 48.22
CA ALA A 7 -51.27 -8.20 47.75
C ALA A 7 -50.95 -9.03 46.49
N LEU A 8 -50.73 -8.35 45.36
CA LEU A 8 -50.26 -8.94 44.08
C LEU A 8 -48.73 -9.06 44.12
N ARG A 9 -48.22 -10.27 44.24
CA ARG A 9 -46.76 -10.53 44.10
C ARG A 9 -46.35 -10.58 42.63
N LEU A 10 -45.62 -9.56 42.22
CA LEU A 10 -44.97 -9.53 40.89
C LEU A 10 -43.77 -10.43 40.94
N LEU A 11 -43.76 -11.49 40.14
CA LEU A 11 -42.64 -12.39 39.94
C LEU A 11 -41.75 -11.80 38.80
N VAL A 12 -40.62 -11.19 39.16
CA VAL A 12 -39.62 -10.70 38.18
C VAL A 12 -38.75 -11.89 37.78
N LEU A 13 -38.93 -12.39 36.56
CA LEU A 13 -38.04 -13.36 35.97
C LEU A 13 -36.78 -12.64 35.46
N PHE A 14 -35.66 -12.86 36.13
CA PHE A 14 -34.33 -12.49 35.58
C PHE A 14 -33.94 -13.51 34.50
N ILE A 15 -34.02 -13.12 33.23
CA ILE A 15 -33.41 -13.85 32.14
C ILE A 15 -31.93 -13.47 32.15
N ALA A 16 -31.08 -14.35 32.72
CA ALA A 16 -29.65 -14.24 32.58
C ALA A 16 -29.27 -14.56 31.12
N SER A 17 -29.02 -13.51 30.30
CA SER A 17 -28.48 -13.65 28.97
C SER A 17 -27.02 -14.09 29.12
N SER A 18 -26.76 -15.39 28.94
CA SER A 18 -25.41 -15.93 28.85
C SER A 18 -24.80 -15.50 27.51
N CYS A 19 -24.01 -14.41 27.53
CA CYS A 19 -23.04 -14.12 26.46
C CYS A 19 -22.03 -15.26 26.43
N VAL A 20 -22.21 -16.21 25.52
CA VAL A 20 -21.16 -17.16 25.17
C VAL A 20 -20.12 -16.35 24.40
N PRO A 21 -18.87 -16.21 24.88
CA PRO A 21 -17.83 -15.58 24.09
C PRO A 21 -17.62 -16.46 22.85
N PHE A 22 -17.87 -15.92 21.66
CA PHE A 22 -17.36 -16.50 20.43
C PHE A 22 -15.83 -16.46 20.57
N ALA A 23 -15.22 -17.58 20.92
CA ALA A 23 -13.79 -17.76 20.75
C ALA A 23 -13.55 -17.73 19.25
N ALA A 24 -13.11 -16.58 18.74
CA ALA A 24 -12.51 -16.51 17.43
C ALA A 24 -11.32 -17.48 17.45
N PHE A 25 -11.45 -18.61 16.80
CA PHE A 25 -10.31 -19.50 16.59
C PHE A 25 -9.28 -18.68 15.82
N ALA A 26 -8.22 -18.25 16.49
CA ALA A 26 -7.06 -17.69 15.82
C ALA A 26 -6.56 -18.75 14.84
N GLN A 27 -6.72 -18.48 13.55
CA GLN A 27 -6.23 -19.39 12.52
C GLN A 27 -4.71 -19.45 12.68
N THR A 28 -4.19 -20.64 12.89
CA THR A 28 -2.75 -20.88 13.01
C THR A 28 -2.13 -20.71 11.63
N THR A 29 -1.02 -20.00 11.56
CA THR A 29 -0.21 -19.90 10.33
C THR A 29 0.14 -21.30 9.83
N PRO A 30 -0.07 -21.61 8.54
CA PRO A 30 0.31 -22.90 7.97
C PRO A 30 1.80 -23.19 8.15
N SER A 31 2.18 -24.47 8.17
CA SER A 31 3.59 -24.86 8.23
C SER A 31 4.35 -24.43 6.96
N GLY A 32 5.65 -24.21 7.07
CA GLY A 32 6.49 -23.87 5.91
C GLY A 32 6.31 -24.85 4.73
N PRO A 33 6.40 -26.18 4.92
CA PRO A 33 6.17 -27.15 3.85
C PRO A 33 4.77 -27.08 3.22
N ALA A 34 3.74 -26.66 3.98
CA ALA A 34 2.40 -26.50 3.42
C ALA A 34 2.32 -25.23 2.55
N ILE A 35 3.00 -24.14 2.96
CA ILE A 35 3.14 -22.94 2.14
C ILE A 35 3.95 -23.24 0.87
N ASP A 36 5.04 -23.99 0.98
CA ASP A 36 5.84 -24.43 -0.17
C ASP A 36 4.99 -25.18 -1.22
N ALA A 37 4.15 -26.10 -0.77
CA ALA A 37 3.28 -26.88 -1.65
C ALA A 37 2.24 -25.97 -2.36
N GLU A 38 1.61 -25.07 -1.61
CA GLU A 38 0.60 -24.16 -2.16
C GLU A 38 1.19 -23.18 -3.18
N VAL A 39 2.35 -22.58 -2.88
CA VAL A 39 3.03 -21.70 -3.84
C VAL A 39 3.38 -22.43 -5.13
N ASN A 40 3.90 -23.66 -5.06
CA ASN A 40 4.22 -24.45 -6.24
C ASN A 40 2.96 -24.80 -7.06
N ASN A 41 1.83 -25.08 -6.40
CA ASN A 41 0.54 -25.28 -7.09
C ASN A 41 0.13 -24.04 -7.86
N ILE A 42 0.10 -22.89 -7.18
CA ILE A 42 -0.26 -21.59 -7.79
C ILE A 42 0.66 -21.25 -8.95
N MET A 43 1.97 -21.40 -8.78
CA MET A 43 2.92 -21.14 -9.88
C MET A 43 2.69 -22.07 -11.08
N THR A 44 2.27 -23.30 -10.83
CA THR A 44 1.92 -24.26 -11.90
C THR A 44 0.64 -23.84 -12.62
N GLU A 45 -0.40 -23.47 -11.88
CA GLU A 45 -1.70 -23.04 -12.40
C GLU A 45 -1.60 -21.71 -13.20
N THR A 46 -0.84 -20.77 -12.68
CA THR A 46 -0.65 -19.45 -13.30
C THR A 46 0.44 -19.44 -14.36
N HIS A 47 1.19 -20.53 -14.52
CA HIS A 47 2.38 -20.61 -15.37
C HIS A 47 3.43 -19.54 -15.05
N SER A 48 3.51 -19.07 -13.82
CA SER A 48 4.46 -18.04 -13.41
C SER A 48 5.86 -18.60 -13.15
N ASN A 49 6.88 -17.79 -13.46
CA ASN A 49 8.27 -18.21 -13.45
C ASN A 49 8.93 -18.09 -12.07
N GLY A 50 8.58 -17.06 -11.27
CA GLY A 50 9.19 -16.85 -9.97
C GLY A 50 8.28 -16.11 -9.00
N MET A 51 8.31 -16.56 -7.75
CA MET A 51 7.57 -15.98 -6.64
C MET A 51 8.39 -16.06 -5.35
N ALA A 52 8.28 -15.06 -4.51
CA ALA A 52 8.89 -15.04 -3.19
C ALA A 52 7.84 -14.64 -2.14
N VAL A 53 7.77 -15.41 -1.05
CA VAL A 53 6.72 -15.30 -0.04
C VAL A 53 7.32 -15.18 1.35
N ALA A 54 6.76 -14.27 2.15
CA ALA A 54 7.04 -14.21 3.57
C ALA A 54 5.75 -14.06 4.38
N VAL A 55 5.80 -14.55 5.62
CA VAL A 55 4.71 -14.43 6.57
C VAL A 55 5.21 -13.71 7.82
N VAL A 56 4.46 -12.69 8.20
CA VAL A 56 4.61 -12.02 9.50
C VAL A 56 3.50 -12.54 10.41
N ASP A 57 3.85 -12.98 11.61
CA ASP A 57 2.93 -13.46 12.62
C ASP A 57 3.27 -12.83 13.97
N HIS A 58 2.27 -12.29 14.67
CA HIS A 58 2.46 -11.52 15.91
C HIS A 58 3.57 -10.44 15.77
N GLY A 59 3.59 -9.76 14.62
CA GLY A 59 4.56 -8.71 14.31
C GLY A 59 6.00 -9.21 14.11
N LYS A 60 6.22 -10.51 13.92
CA LYS A 60 7.52 -11.11 13.67
C LYS A 60 7.56 -11.86 12.35
N VAL A 61 8.66 -11.74 11.63
CA VAL A 61 8.89 -12.53 10.41
C VAL A 61 9.08 -13.98 10.81
N GLY A 62 8.14 -14.86 10.42
CA GLY A 62 8.13 -16.28 10.78
C GLY A 62 8.48 -17.22 9.63
N TYR A 63 8.30 -16.76 8.39
CA TYR A 63 8.57 -17.56 7.19
C TYR A 63 9.06 -16.66 6.06
N VAL A 64 10.08 -17.13 5.31
CA VAL A 64 10.61 -16.43 4.12
C VAL A 64 11.15 -17.48 3.15
N HIS A 65 10.65 -17.50 1.92
CA HIS A 65 11.12 -18.42 0.88
C HIS A 65 10.95 -17.82 -0.51
N ALA A 66 11.73 -18.31 -1.48
CA ALA A 66 11.66 -17.93 -2.88
C ALA A 66 11.62 -19.18 -3.77
N TYR A 67 10.91 -19.10 -4.89
CA TYR A 67 10.58 -20.23 -5.76
C TYR A 67 10.80 -19.86 -7.23
N GLY A 68 11.18 -20.84 -8.04
CA GLY A 68 11.33 -20.70 -9.47
C GLY A 68 12.61 -19.99 -9.89
N ILE A 69 12.55 -19.24 -10.98
CA ILE A 69 13.70 -18.62 -11.62
C ILE A 69 13.63 -17.08 -11.56
N ARG A 70 14.82 -16.46 -11.46
CA ARG A 70 14.94 -15.01 -11.40
C ARG A 70 15.10 -14.34 -12.77
N ASP A 71 15.62 -15.05 -13.78
CA ASP A 71 15.98 -14.46 -15.07
C ASP A 71 15.79 -15.43 -16.25
N ALA A 72 15.85 -14.92 -17.46
CA ALA A 72 15.68 -15.68 -18.68
C ALA A 72 16.78 -16.74 -18.94
N LYS A 73 17.86 -16.76 -18.15
CA LYS A 73 18.91 -17.78 -18.22
C LYS A 73 18.54 -19.02 -17.41
N GLY A 74 17.48 -18.93 -16.58
CA GLY A 74 17.05 -20.00 -15.70
C GLY A 74 17.78 -20.03 -14.37
N ASP A 75 18.46 -18.96 -13.99
CA ASP A 75 19.08 -18.87 -12.67
C ASP A 75 18.01 -18.87 -11.57
N PRO A 76 18.22 -19.55 -10.43
CA PRO A 76 17.21 -19.66 -9.40
C PRO A 76 16.90 -18.32 -8.72
N LEU A 77 15.62 -18.04 -8.49
CA LEU A 77 15.20 -16.98 -7.57
C LEU A 77 15.56 -17.40 -6.14
N ASN A 78 16.14 -16.50 -5.38
CA ASN A 78 16.47 -16.72 -3.97
C ASN A 78 15.99 -15.55 -3.11
N THR A 79 16.02 -15.71 -1.79
CA THR A 79 15.47 -14.73 -0.85
C THR A 79 16.17 -13.36 -0.89
N ASP A 80 17.39 -13.31 -1.43
CA ASP A 80 18.20 -12.10 -1.57
C ASP A 80 18.20 -11.55 -3.01
N THR A 81 17.41 -12.13 -3.91
CA THR A 81 17.24 -11.59 -5.27
C THR A 81 16.56 -10.23 -5.19
N ILE A 82 17.18 -9.25 -5.84
CA ILE A 82 16.62 -7.90 -5.97
C ILE A 82 15.43 -7.97 -6.93
N MET A 83 14.27 -7.60 -6.42
CA MET A 83 13.00 -7.56 -7.14
C MET A 83 12.42 -6.15 -7.14
N TYR A 84 11.67 -5.81 -8.17
CA TYR A 84 11.03 -4.52 -8.25
C TYR A 84 9.80 -4.44 -7.33
N GLY A 85 9.84 -3.57 -6.33
CA GLY A 85 8.76 -3.38 -5.36
C GLY A 85 7.56 -2.59 -5.90
N ALA A 86 7.70 -1.94 -7.06
CA ALA A 86 6.63 -1.13 -7.68
C ALA A 86 5.91 -0.24 -6.65
N SER A 87 4.58 -0.23 -6.66
CA SER A 87 3.77 0.63 -5.79
C SER A 87 3.79 0.28 -4.29
N LEU A 88 4.47 -0.80 -3.87
CA LEU A 88 4.78 -1.01 -2.45
C LEU A 88 5.64 0.13 -1.88
N THR A 89 6.35 0.86 -2.74
CA THR A 89 7.07 2.10 -2.39
C THR A 89 6.18 3.10 -1.65
N LYS A 90 4.90 3.20 -2.02
CA LYS A 90 3.94 4.17 -1.44
C LYS A 90 3.71 3.95 0.05
N MET A 91 3.66 2.68 0.48
CA MET A 91 3.51 2.31 1.89
C MET A 91 4.75 2.71 2.70
N VAL A 92 5.94 2.50 2.13
CA VAL A 92 7.22 2.92 2.74
C VAL A 92 7.32 4.44 2.83
N PHE A 93 6.88 5.14 1.78
CA PHE A 93 6.85 6.60 1.79
C PHE A 93 5.87 7.15 2.84
N ALA A 94 4.65 6.60 2.92
CA ALA A 94 3.68 7.01 3.94
C ALA A 94 4.24 6.85 5.36
N TYR A 95 4.92 5.74 5.64
CA TYR A 95 5.60 5.55 6.91
C TYR A 95 6.66 6.63 7.18
N THR A 96 7.47 7.00 6.18
CA THR A 96 8.48 8.07 6.27
C THR A 96 7.82 9.43 6.50
N VAL A 97 6.70 9.72 5.83
CA VAL A 97 5.92 10.95 6.03
C VAL A 97 5.40 11.03 7.47
N MET A 98 4.89 9.94 8.02
CA MET A 98 4.37 9.92 9.40
C MET A 98 5.45 10.17 10.45
N GLN A 99 6.72 9.84 10.17
CA GLN A 99 7.84 10.25 11.03
C GLN A 99 8.07 11.77 10.99
N LEU A 100 7.89 12.41 9.84
CA LEU A 100 7.95 13.87 9.75
C LEU A 100 6.79 14.53 10.49
N VAL A 101 5.61 13.89 10.50
CA VAL A 101 4.46 14.32 11.30
C VAL A 101 4.77 14.22 12.78
N ASP A 102 5.33 13.10 13.27
CA ASP A 102 5.74 12.92 14.65
C ASP A 102 6.80 13.93 15.11
N GLN A 103 7.65 14.38 14.18
CA GLN A 103 8.66 15.41 14.41
C GLN A 103 8.10 16.85 14.35
N GLY A 104 6.80 17.02 14.06
CA GLY A 104 6.16 18.34 13.90
C GLY A 104 6.65 19.12 12.66
N ARG A 105 7.28 18.45 11.69
CA ARG A 105 7.79 19.07 10.45
C ARG A 105 6.74 19.13 9.35
N LEU A 106 5.73 18.28 9.42
CA LEU A 106 4.63 18.21 8.48
C LEU A 106 3.31 18.02 9.24
N ASN A 107 2.26 18.66 8.76
CA ASN A 107 0.90 18.44 9.28
C ASN A 107 0.04 17.86 8.15
N LEU A 108 -0.65 16.76 8.43
CA LEU A 108 -1.46 16.07 7.41
C LEU A 108 -2.57 16.92 6.80
N ASP A 109 -3.06 17.92 7.52
CA ASP A 109 -4.25 18.70 7.16
C ASP A 109 -3.95 20.15 6.79
N THR A 110 -2.69 20.58 6.85
CA THR A 110 -2.27 21.87 6.34
C THR A 110 -2.13 21.81 4.82
N PRO A 111 -2.69 22.81 4.07
CA PRO A 111 -2.49 22.86 2.63
C PRO A 111 -1.01 22.96 2.25
N LEU A 112 -0.58 22.16 1.26
CA LEU A 112 0.83 22.08 0.82
C LEU A 112 1.38 23.43 0.35
N ARG A 113 0.52 24.35 -0.13
CA ARG A 113 0.92 25.70 -0.51
C ARG A 113 1.57 26.48 0.64
N ASP A 114 1.14 26.19 1.87
CA ASP A 114 1.63 26.89 3.06
C ASP A 114 3.06 26.44 3.43
N ASP A 115 3.49 25.30 2.91
CA ASP A 115 4.83 24.74 3.07
C ASP A 115 5.81 25.16 1.97
N LEU A 116 5.36 25.91 0.95
CA LEU A 116 6.15 26.36 -0.19
C LEU A 116 6.48 27.87 -0.10
N ASP A 117 7.67 28.26 -0.55
CA ASP A 117 8.08 29.67 -0.63
C ASP A 117 7.40 30.42 -1.77
N ASN A 118 7.06 29.73 -2.85
CA ASN A 118 6.40 30.29 -4.03
C ASN A 118 5.17 29.45 -4.42
N PRO A 119 4.23 29.98 -5.20
CA PRO A 119 3.12 29.21 -5.73
C PRO A 119 3.60 27.98 -6.51
N LEU A 120 2.97 26.82 -6.30
CA LEU A 120 3.35 25.55 -6.92
C LEU A 120 3.54 25.65 -8.45
N PRO A 121 2.68 26.35 -9.22
CA PRO A 121 2.88 26.44 -10.67
C PRO A 121 4.17 27.17 -11.10
N SER A 122 4.78 27.96 -10.23
CA SER A 122 6.02 28.69 -10.55
C SER A 122 7.27 27.82 -10.54
N TYR A 123 7.21 26.63 -9.95
CA TYR A 123 8.34 25.70 -9.90
C TYR A 123 8.54 24.88 -11.18
N GLY A 124 7.60 24.89 -12.11
CA GLY A 124 7.61 24.05 -13.31
C GLY A 124 8.50 24.54 -14.46
N ALA A 125 9.37 25.54 -14.26
CA ALA A 125 10.19 26.12 -15.32
C ALA A 125 11.55 25.41 -15.52
N ASP A 126 11.98 24.53 -14.60
CA ASP A 126 13.25 23.82 -14.69
C ASP A 126 13.10 22.58 -15.63
N PRO A 127 13.90 22.46 -16.70
CA PRO A 127 13.82 21.31 -17.63
C PRO A 127 14.19 19.97 -17.00
N VAL A 128 14.85 19.94 -15.84
CA VAL A 128 15.11 18.69 -15.06
C VAL A 128 13.88 18.26 -14.25
N PHE A 129 12.93 19.16 -14.07
CA PHE A 129 11.76 18.98 -13.24
C PHE A 129 10.80 17.86 -13.70
N PRO A 130 10.42 17.77 -15.00
CA PRO A 130 9.49 16.73 -15.47
C PRO A 130 9.99 15.31 -15.30
N ASP A 131 11.29 15.11 -15.18
CA ASP A 131 11.90 13.79 -15.02
C ASP A 131 11.71 13.19 -13.60
N LYS A 132 11.52 14.04 -12.59
CA LYS A 132 11.36 13.61 -11.19
C LYS A 132 9.99 13.97 -10.64
N TYR A 133 9.45 15.12 -11.02
CA TYR A 133 8.19 15.67 -10.51
C TYR A 133 7.19 15.95 -11.65
N GLY A 134 5.96 16.36 -11.30
CA GLY A 134 4.94 16.73 -12.28
C GLY A 134 5.17 18.10 -12.92
N PRO A 135 4.54 18.37 -14.06
CA PRO A 135 4.58 19.67 -14.74
C PRO A 135 3.63 20.66 -14.05
N TYR A 136 3.96 21.10 -12.83
CA TYR A 136 3.07 21.88 -11.97
C TYR A 136 2.65 23.24 -12.57
N LYS A 137 3.37 23.76 -13.57
CA LYS A 137 2.96 24.94 -14.36
C LYS A 137 1.57 24.79 -14.99
N ASP A 138 1.13 23.55 -15.26
CA ASP A 138 -0.16 23.28 -15.87
C ASP A 138 -1.34 23.60 -14.93
N LEU A 139 -1.06 23.75 -13.63
CA LEU A 139 -2.05 24.11 -12.61
C LEU A 139 -2.22 25.62 -12.42
N ALA A 140 -1.58 26.48 -13.25
CA ALA A 140 -1.61 27.93 -13.09
C ALA A 140 -3.02 28.53 -13.10
N ASP A 141 -3.91 27.97 -13.91
CA ASP A 141 -5.29 28.43 -14.06
C ASP A 141 -6.30 27.62 -13.23
N ASP A 142 -5.85 26.66 -12.40
CA ASP A 142 -6.71 25.82 -11.56
C ASP A 142 -6.38 26.00 -10.07
N PRO A 143 -7.04 26.92 -9.35
CA PRO A 143 -6.72 27.23 -7.96
C PRO A 143 -7.03 26.08 -6.97
N ARG A 144 -7.63 24.97 -7.40
CA ARG A 144 -7.93 23.83 -6.53
C ARG A 144 -6.68 23.20 -5.95
N TRP A 145 -5.52 23.32 -6.62
CA TRP A 145 -4.23 22.84 -6.08
C TRP A 145 -3.90 23.48 -4.72
N GLU A 146 -4.35 24.69 -4.44
CA GLU A 146 -4.11 25.41 -3.19
C GLU A 146 -4.72 24.71 -1.96
N LYS A 147 -5.69 23.82 -2.17
CA LYS A 147 -6.38 23.07 -1.10
C LYS A 147 -5.75 21.72 -0.81
N ILE A 148 -4.86 21.23 -1.67
CA ILE A 148 -4.28 19.90 -1.53
C ILE A 148 -3.44 19.82 -0.26
N THR A 149 -3.69 18.78 0.55
CA THR A 149 -2.99 18.51 1.81
C THR A 149 -2.16 17.22 1.70
N PRO A 150 -1.19 17.00 2.60
CA PRO A 150 -0.49 15.72 2.70
C PRO A 150 -1.43 14.51 2.83
N ARG A 151 -2.51 14.63 3.61
CA ARG A 151 -3.53 13.60 3.73
C ARG A 151 -4.16 13.25 2.38
N MET A 152 -4.54 14.25 1.59
CA MET A 152 -5.12 14.03 0.26
C MET A 152 -4.16 13.33 -0.69
N CYS A 153 -2.85 13.64 -0.61
CA CYS A 153 -1.83 12.94 -1.37
C CYS A 153 -1.76 11.45 -0.98
N LEU A 154 -1.70 11.16 0.31
CA LEU A 154 -1.55 9.80 0.83
C LEU A 154 -2.83 8.94 0.71
N THR A 155 -4.00 9.57 0.62
CA THR A 155 -5.30 8.90 0.43
C THR A 155 -5.74 8.82 -1.03
N HIS A 156 -4.89 9.23 -1.98
CA HIS A 156 -5.23 9.25 -3.40
C HIS A 156 -6.49 10.08 -3.72
N SER A 157 -6.62 11.25 -3.10
CA SER A 157 -7.80 12.12 -3.27
C SER A 157 -7.46 13.53 -3.78
N THR A 158 -6.31 13.71 -4.40
CA THR A 158 -5.87 14.99 -4.96
C THR A 158 -6.66 15.43 -6.19
N GLY A 159 -7.32 14.51 -6.87
CA GLY A 159 -7.97 14.76 -8.17
C GLY A 159 -7.04 14.56 -9.38
N PHE A 160 -5.78 14.22 -9.18
CA PHE A 160 -4.85 13.90 -10.27
C PHE A 160 -5.10 12.49 -10.81
N SER A 161 -4.82 12.28 -12.11
CA SER A 161 -4.58 10.95 -12.67
C SER A 161 -3.38 10.26 -11.99
N ASN A 162 -3.14 8.97 -12.32
CA ASN A 162 -2.00 8.26 -11.76
C ASN A 162 -0.68 8.99 -12.04
N PHE A 163 -0.49 9.42 -13.30
CA PHE A 163 0.63 10.27 -13.70
C PHE A 163 0.15 11.23 -14.79
N TRP A 164 0.77 12.41 -14.88
CA TRP A 164 0.46 13.41 -15.90
C TRP A 164 0.65 12.89 -17.34
N PHE A 165 1.61 12.00 -17.57
CA PHE A 165 1.91 11.45 -18.90
C PHE A 165 0.92 10.36 -19.38
N VAL A 166 -0.06 9.95 -18.55
CA VAL A 166 -1.17 9.11 -19.00
C VAL A 166 -2.37 9.94 -19.49
N GLU A 167 -2.32 11.25 -19.32
CA GLU A 167 -3.34 12.15 -19.86
C GLU A 167 -3.20 12.28 -21.38
N PRO A 168 -4.33 12.39 -22.12
CA PRO A 168 -4.29 12.48 -23.57
C PRO A 168 -3.50 13.66 -24.12
N ASP A 169 -3.46 14.77 -23.38
CA ASP A 169 -2.74 16.01 -23.74
C ASP A 169 -1.39 16.14 -23.04
N MET A 170 -0.95 15.12 -22.31
CA MET A 170 0.32 15.10 -21.58
C MET A 170 0.46 16.24 -20.58
N LYS A 171 -0.64 16.64 -19.92
CA LYS A 171 -0.68 17.72 -18.92
C LYS A 171 -1.19 17.21 -17.58
N LEU A 172 -0.89 17.95 -16.53
CA LEU A 172 -1.39 17.70 -15.19
C LEU A 172 -2.75 18.39 -14.99
N HIS A 173 -3.80 17.62 -14.68
CA HIS A 173 -5.14 18.11 -14.44
C HIS A 173 -5.67 17.69 -13.06
N ILE A 174 -6.53 18.54 -12.46
CA ILE A 174 -7.35 18.17 -11.30
C ILE A 174 -8.76 17.85 -11.80
N HIS A 175 -9.14 16.58 -11.80
CA HIS A 175 -10.39 16.11 -12.39
C HIS A 175 -11.62 16.26 -11.48
N PHE A 176 -11.42 16.37 -10.17
CA PHE A 176 -12.49 16.56 -9.20
C PHE A 176 -11.98 17.40 -8.02
N GLU A 177 -12.88 17.88 -7.18
CA GLU A 177 -12.53 18.67 -6.00
C GLU A 177 -11.65 17.83 -5.04
N PRO A 178 -10.44 18.30 -4.70
CA PRO A 178 -9.53 17.57 -3.82
C PRO A 178 -10.17 17.18 -2.49
N GLY A 179 -9.92 15.95 -2.05
CA GLY A 179 -10.43 15.40 -0.80
C GLY A 179 -11.84 14.79 -0.88
N THR A 180 -12.54 14.89 -2.02
CA THR A 180 -13.95 14.46 -2.10
C THR A 180 -14.14 13.00 -2.44
N ARG A 181 -13.20 12.39 -3.18
CA ARG A 181 -13.26 10.97 -3.55
C ARG A 181 -11.88 10.37 -3.81
N PHE A 182 -11.83 9.06 -3.81
CA PHE A 182 -10.63 8.29 -4.17
C PHE A 182 -10.47 8.20 -5.69
N SER A 183 -9.24 8.42 -6.15
CA SER A 183 -8.77 7.99 -7.47
C SER A 183 -7.27 7.74 -7.38
N TYR A 184 -6.84 6.51 -7.65
CA TYR A 184 -5.44 6.12 -7.50
C TYR A 184 -4.50 7.07 -8.26
N SER A 185 -3.55 7.68 -7.56
CA SER A 185 -2.66 8.70 -8.09
C SER A 185 -1.25 8.57 -7.52
N GLY A 186 -0.30 8.22 -8.37
CA GLY A 186 1.12 8.34 -8.07
C GLY A 186 1.57 9.80 -8.06
N GLU A 187 0.94 10.63 -8.88
CA GLU A 187 1.25 12.06 -9.00
C GLU A 187 1.00 12.82 -7.70
N GLY A 188 -0.06 12.48 -6.97
CA GLY A 188 -0.30 13.07 -5.64
C GLY A 188 0.83 12.79 -4.64
N LEU A 189 1.38 11.58 -4.63
CA LEU A 189 2.52 11.26 -3.76
C LEU A 189 3.80 11.97 -4.24
N ILE A 190 4.01 12.10 -5.55
CA ILE A 190 5.15 12.83 -6.12
C ILE A 190 5.06 14.33 -5.77
N LEU A 191 3.85 14.91 -5.74
CA LEU A 191 3.65 16.27 -5.25
C LEU A 191 4.06 16.40 -3.78
N LEU A 192 3.67 15.46 -2.93
CA LEU A 192 4.08 15.48 -1.52
C LEU A 192 5.61 15.30 -1.38
N GLN A 193 6.22 14.42 -2.17
CA GLN A 193 7.68 14.30 -2.25
C GLN A 193 8.32 15.64 -2.61
N PHE A 194 7.80 16.30 -3.64
CA PHE A 194 8.30 17.63 -4.06
C PHE A 194 8.26 18.64 -2.91
N VAL A 195 7.15 18.73 -2.18
CA VAL A 195 7.01 19.66 -1.05
C VAL A 195 7.97 19.33 0.08
N ILE A 196 8.20 18.06 0.40
CA ILE A 196 9.20 17.66 1.40
C ILE A 196 10.60 18.08 0.96
N GLU A 197 10.95 17.93 -0.32
CA GLU A 197 12.29 18.20 -0.85
C GLU A 197 12.55 19.69 -1.13
N HIS A 198 11.51 20.47 -1.47
CA HIS A 198 11.63 21.88 -1.87
C HIS A 198 10.88 22.87 -0.97
N GLY A 199 10.22 22.38 0.07
CA GLY A 199 9.48 23.20 1.01
C GLY A 199 10.38 24.04 1.94
N ARG A 200 9.73 24.88 2.73
CA ARG A 200 10.38 25.88 3.59
C ARG A 200 11.30 25.25 4.62
N LYS A 201 12.58 25.57 4.55
CA LYS A 201 13.58 25.13 5.53
C LYS A 201 13.27 25.60 6.96
N ALA A 202 12.64 26.77 7.10
CA ALA A 202 12.20 27.30 8.40
C ALA A 202 11.16 26.40 9.09
N GLN A 203 10.42 25.58 8.33
CA GLN A 203 9.47 24.56 8.83
C GLN A 203 10.11 23.17 8.93
N GLY A 204 11.41 23.04 8.67
CA GLY A 204 12.14 21.77 8.73
C GLY A 204 11.99 20.90 7.50
N LEU A 205 11.54 21.47 6.36
CA LEU A 205 11.51 20.86 5.04
C LEU A 205 12.79 21.15 4.26
N GLY A 206 12.84 20.82 2.99
CA GLY A 206 14.05 20.84 2.17
C GLY A 206 14.94 19.62 2.44
N LEU A 207 14.31 18.45 2.65
CA LEU A 207 14.93 17.17 3.02
C LEU A 207 15.01 16.25 1.82
N ASP A 208 16.10 15.51 1.68
CA ASP A 208 16.16 14.44 0.67
C ASP A 208 15.35 13.22 1.12
N VAL A 209 14.28 12.89 0.37
CA VAL A 209 13.39 11.77 0.68
C VAL A 209 14.10 10.42 0.53
N GLY A 210 15.07 10.33 -0.38
CA GLY A 210 15.92 9.14 -0.53
C GLY A 210 16.74 8.88 0.73
N ASP A 211 17.35 9.93 1.30
CA ASP A 211 18.12 9.84 2.55
C ASP A 211 17.23 9.47 3.75
N LEU A 212 16.06 10.09 3.87
CA LEU A 212 15.09 9.76 4.92
C LEU A 212 14.66 8.30 4.86
N THR A 213 14.37 7.81 3.66
CA THR A 213 13.92 6.43 3.46
C THR A 213 15.08 5.44 3.69
N ARG A 214 16.28 5.78 3.22
CA ARG A 214 17.49 4.97 3.46
C ARG A 214 17.78 4.82 4.95
N ALA A 215 17.66 5.89 5.74
CA ALA A 215 17.81 5.80 7.20
C ALA A 215 16.81 4.83 7.84
N ASN A 216 15.60 4.71 7.31
CA ASN A 216 14.64 3.69 7.73
C ASN A 216 15.09 2.28 7.34
N PHE A 217 15.58 2.09 6.12
CA PHE A 217 16.10 0.79 5.67
C PHE A 217 17.27 0.34 6.51
N ASP A 218 18.23 1.24 6.79
CA ASP A 218 19.40 0.97 7.63
C ASP A 218 18.99 0.55 9.06
N ARG A 219 18.07 1.32 9.67
CA ARG A 219 17.55 1.02 11.01
C ARG A 219 16.83 -0.34 11.09
N LEU A 220 16.18 -0.76 10.02
CA LEU A 220 15.47 -2.03 9.94
C LEU A 220 16.35 -3.19 9.44
N GLY A 221 17.60 -2.94 9.09
CA GLY A 221 18.51 -3.94 8.55
C GLY A 221 18.11 -4.42 7.15
N MET A 222 17.52 -3.53 6.33
CA MET A 222 17.11 -3.79 4.95
C MET A 222 18.25 -3.42 4.00
N THR A 223 19.33 -4.18 4.05
CA THR A 223 20.62 -3.84 3.42
C THR A 223 20.63 -3.99 1.89
N ARG A 224 19.59 -4.62 1.33
CA ARG A 224 19.42 -4.86 -0.11
C ARG A 224 18.22 -4.11 -0.69
N THR A 225 17.69 -3.11 0.02
CA THR A 225 16.56 -2.30 -0.41
C THR A 225 17.01 -0.88 -0.71
N SER A 226 16.59 -0.34 -1.85
CA SER A 226 16.92 1.03 -2.26
C SER A 226 15.82 1.64 -3.13
N LEU A 227 15.64 2.97 -3.05
CA LEU A 227 14.77 3.72 -3.95
C LEU A 227 15.45 4.12 -5.27
N VAL A 228 16.75 3.91 -5.37
CA VAL A 228 17.52 4.18 -6.59
C VAL A 228 18.42 2.99 -6.91
N TRP A 229 18.63 2.75 -8.20
CA TRP A 229 19.57 1.73 -8.65
C TRP A 229 21.01 2.16 -8.36
N HIS A 230 21.81 1.23 -7.87
CA HIS A 230 23.27 1.33 -7.73
C HIS A 230 23.94 -0.03 -7.97
N ASP A 231 25.23 0.00 -8.31
CA ASP A 231 25.96 -1.17 -8.82
C ASP A 231 25.99 -2.38 -7.86
N ALA A 232 25.88 -2.15 -6.55
CA ALA A 232 25.83 -3.24 -5.59
C ALA A 232 24.57 -4.13 -5.71
N LEU A 233 23.51 -3.66 -6.37
CA LEU A 233 22.29 -4.44 -6.65
C LEU A 233 22.46 -5.37 -7.86
N GLU A 234 23.46 -5.15 -8.72
CA GLU A 234 23.66 -5.83 -10.01
C GLU A 234 23.89 -7.34 -9.90
N THR A 235 24.41 -7.81 -8.78
CA THR A 235 24.92 -9.18 -8.66
C THR A 235 23.84 -10.25 -8.55
N ASN A 236 22.64 -9.91 -8.13
CA ASN A 236 21.52 -10.83 -7.92
C ASN A 236 20.19 -10.10 -8.15
N VAL A 237 19.89 -9.80 -9.40
CA VAL A 237 18.68 -9.06 -9.81
C VAL A 237 17.81 -9.97 -10.68
N ASP A 238 16.51 -9.78 -10.61
CA ASP A 238 15.55 -10.49 -11.45
C ASP A 238 15.38 -9.85 -12.83
N ASP A 239 14.90 -10.65 -13.80
CA ASP A 239 14.12 -10.16 -14.93
C ASP A 239 12.63 -10.23 -14.53
N GLY A 240 11.80 -9.39 -15.16
CA GLY A 240 10.34 -9.53 -15.08
C GLY A 240 9.80 -10.45 -16.18
N TRP A 241 8.54 -10.92 -16.04
CA TRP A 241 7.80 -11.58 -17.13
C TRP A 241 6.43 -10.96 -17.30
N ASN A 242 6.10 -10.61 -18.54
CA ASN A 242 4.81 -10.03 -18.89
C ASN A 242 3.68 -11.11 -18.94
N ASP A 243 2.47 -10.67 -19.25
CA ASP A 243 1.27 -11.51 -19.36
C ASP A 243 1.36 -12.59 -20.46
N GLN A 244 2.22 -12.40 -21.47
CA GLN A 244 2.55 -13.42 -22.48
C GLN A 244 3.68 -14.34 -22.04
N GLY A 245 4.25 -14.19 -20.85
CA GLY A 245 5.39 -14.96 -20.36
C GLY A 245 6.71 -14.60 -21.02
N GLN A 246 6.82 -13.40 -21.60
CA GLN A 246 8.04 -12.91 -22.22
C GLN A 246 8.90 -12.15 -21.19
N PRO A 247 10.21 -12.37 -21.18
CA PRO A 247 11.09 -11.71 -20.23
C PRO A 247 11.17 -10.19 -20.47
N GLN A 248 11.22 -9.45 -19.39
CA GLN A 248 11.37 -8.00 -19.32
C GLN A 248 12.59 -7.68 -18.46
N ALA A 249 13.59 -7.00 -19.03
CA ALA A 249 14.76 -6.62 -18.26
C ALA A 249 14.40 -5.72 -17.07
N HIS A 250 15.05 -5.97 -15.94
CA HIS A 250 14.86 -5.14 -14.74
C HIS A 250 15.20 -3.67 -15.02
N GLU A 251 14.27 -2.76 -14.70
CA GLU A 251 14.49 -1.34 -14.93
C GLU A 251 15.35 -0.70 -13.84
N LYS A 252 16.52 -0.20 -14.21
CA LYS A 252 17.50 0.42 -13.31
C LYS A 252 17.19 1.90 -13.07
N ARG A 253 16.19 2.17 -12.26
CA ARG A 253 15.71 3.53 -11.93
C ARG A 253 16.75 4.29 -11.11
N LYS A 254 17.22 5.44 -11.61
CA LYS A 254 18.28 6.25 -10.98
C LYS A 254 17.76 7.47 -10.22
N LYS A 255 16.45 7.66 -10.16
CA LYS A 255 15.81 8.80 -9.47
C LYS A 255 14.83 8.28 -8.43
N VAL A 256 14.84 8.89 -7.25
CA VAL A 256 13.84 8.62 -6.22
C VAL A 256 12.48 9.10 -6.71
N ARG A 257 11.54 8.18 -6.88
CA ARG A 257 10.12 8.46 -7.12
C ARG A 257 9.30 7.64 -6.13
N VAL A 258 8.74 8.29 -5.14
CA VAL A 258 8.02 7.63 -4.03
C VAL A 258 6.75 6.89 -4.46
N ALA A 259 6.31 7.12 -5.70
CA ALA A 259 5.21 6.39 -6.30
C ALA A 259 5.57 4.95 -6.72
N GLY A 260 6.89 4.60 -6.88
CA GLY A 260 7.20 3.27 -7.37
C GLY A 260 8.65 3.01 -7.75
N SER A 261 9.66 3.57 -7.08
CA SER A 261 11.05 3.32 -7.49
C SER A 261 11.81 2.31 -6.62
N MET A 262 11.15 1.68 -5.64
CA MET A 262 11.82 0.76 -4.71
C MET A 262 12.25 -0.55 -5.39
N ASN A 263 13.51 -0.89 -5.19
CA ASN A 263 14.05 -2.23 -5.39
C ASN A 263 14.20 -2.86 -4.00
N THR A 264 13.81 -4.12 -3.84
CA THR A 264 13.80 -4.79 -2.53
C THR A 264 14.00 -6.29 -2.68
N THR A 265 14.04 -7.01 -1.58
CA THR A 265 14.10 -8.47 -1.54
C THR A 265 13.03 -9.01 -0.61
N ILE A 266 12.71 -10.31 -0.74
CA ILE A 266 11.81 -10.96 0.23
C ILE A 266 12.48 -11.17 1.58
N SER A 267 13.81 -11.09 1.69
CA SER A 267 14.51 -11.09 2.98
C SER A 267 14.45 -9.74 3.70
N ASP A 268 14.20 -8.63 2.98
CA ASP A 268 14.16 -7.27 3.53
C ASP A 268 12.74 -6.74 3.77
N LEU A 269 11.88 -6.80 2.76
CA LEU A 269 10.55 -6.18 2.83
C LEU A 269 9.71 -6.61 4.04
N PRO A 270 9.71 -7.89 4.47
CA PRO A 270 8.96 -8.32 5.65
C PRO A 270 9.45 -7.69 6.96
N LYS A 271 10.72 -7.25 7.04
CA LYS A 271 11.23 -6.50 8.19
C LYS A 271 10.53 -5.16 8.33
N PHE A 272 10.33 -4.45 7.21
CA PHE A 272 9.54 -3.22 7.16
C PHE A 272 8.08 -3.49 7.53
N VAL A 273 7.45 -4.50 6.95
CA VAL A 273 6.06 -4.85 7.22
C VAL A 273 5.85 -5.19 8.70
N ALA A 274 6.75 -5.97 9.29
CA ALA A 274 6.74 -6.28 10.72
C ALA A 274 6.90 -5.01 11.59
N ALA A 275 7.81 -4.11 11.23
CA ALA A 275 7.99 -2.83 11.91
C ALA A 275 6.74 -1.95 11.81
N LEU A 276 6.11 -1.89 10.63
CA LEU A 276 4.87 -1.13 10.41
C LEU A 276 3.73 -1.63 11.30
N VAL A 277 3.48 -2.95 11.35
CA VAL A 277 2.37 -3.47 12.17
C VAL A 277 2.61 -3.33 13.67
N ARG A 278 3.87 -3.34 14.13
CA ARG A 278 4.23 -3.04 15.52
C ARG A 278 4.22 -1.54 15.84
N GLY A 279 4.36 -0.67 14.82
CA GLY A 279 4.52 0.77 14.98
C GLY A 279 5.94 1.20 15.34
N ASP A 280 6.96 0.40 15.02
CA ASP A 280 8.36 0.74 15.31
C ASP A 280 8.76 2.05 14.60
N GLY A 281 9.32 2.99 15.34
CA GLY A 281 9.77 4.28 14.82
C GLY A 281 8.63 5.29 14.53
N LEU A 282 7.43 5.02 15.01
CA LEU A 282 6.26 5.91 14.96
C LEU A 282 5.67 6.09 16.37
N SER A 283 5.02 7.22 16.60
CA SER A 283 4.12 7.33 17.74
C SER A 283 2.91 6.41 17.57
N ALA A 284 2.24 6.03 18.67
CA ALA A 284 1.03 5.23 18.60
C ALA A 284 -0.07 5.93 17.77
N ALA A 285 -0.15 7.26 17.83
CA ALA A 285 -1.08 8.06 17.05
C ALA A 285 -0.79 7.97 15.56
N SER A 286 0.45 8.16 15.14
CA SER A 286 0.89 8.09 13.75
C SER A 286 0.74 6.68 13.18
N ARG A 287 1.03 5.65 13.97
CA ARG A 287 0.78 4.25 13.56
C ARG A 287 -0.71 4.00 13.30
N ALA A 288 -1.57 4.42 14.22
CA ALA A 288 -3.01 4.26 14.08
C ALA A 288 -3.57 5.06 12.89
N GLU A 289 -3.01 6.24 12.61
CA GLU A 289 -3.46 7.10 11.52
C GLU A 289 -3.19 6.48 10.14
N ILE A 290 -2.12 5.67 9.96
CA ILE A 290 -1.82 5.01 8.67
C ILE A 290 -2.96 4.09 8.23
N THR A 291 -3.49 3.29 9.13
CA THR A 291 -4.52 2.27 8.81
C THR A 291 -5.92 2.68 9.21
N LYS A 292 -6.12 3.94 9.63
CA LYS A 292 -7.45 4.49 9.88
C LYS A 292 -8.25 4.60 8.60
N ARG A 293 -9.55 4.43 8.67
CA ARG A 293 -10.49 4.67 7.56
C ARG A 293 -10.53 6.17 7.27
N GLN A 294 -9.67 6.65 6.34
CA GLN A 294 -9.51 8.07 6.04
C GLN A 294 -10.60 8.57 5.10
N LEU A 295 -10.83 7.86 4.00
CA LEU A 295 -11.78 8.22 2.97
C LEU A 295 -12.49 6.97 2.45
N HIS A 296 -13.82 6.98 2.42
CA HIS A 296 -14.61 5.90 1.85
C HIS A 296 -14.34 5.76 0.34
N ILE A 297 -14.04 4.56 -0.12
CA ILE A 297 -13.84 4.27 -1.54
C ILE A 297 -15.16 3.82 -2.13
N THR A 298 -15.64 4.55 -3.11
CA THR A 298 -16.98 4.41 -3.69
C THR A 298 -16.97 3.99 -5.16
N SER A 299 -15.78 3.81 -5.75
CA SER A 299 -15.62 3.32 -7.13
C SER A 299 -15.80 1.81 -7.23
N ALA A 300 -16.24 1.33 -8.41
CA ALA A 300 -16.39 -0.09 -8.70
C ALA A 300 -15.07 -0.86 -8.67
N HIS A 301 -14.00 -0.24 -9.18
CA HIS A 301 -12.66 -0.80 -9.27
C HIS A 301 -11.61 0.29 -9.02
N GLN A 302 -10.37 -0.14 -8.77
CA GLN A 302 -9.22 0.77 -8.69
C GLN A 302 -8.80 1.27 -10.09
N PHE A 303 -8.89 0.40 -11.08
CA PHE A 303 -8.51 0.68 -12.46
C PHE A 303 -9.68 0.42 -13.42
N PRO A 304 -9.75 1.15 -14.57
CA PRO A 304 -8.92 2.30 -14.92
C PRO A 304 -9.10 3.47 -13.95
N PHE A 305 -8.17 4.45 -13.96
CA PHE A 305 -8.22 5.61 -13.07
C PHE A 305 -9.46 6.48 -13.32
N LEU A 306 -9.81 7.34 -12.36
CA LEU A 306 -10.91 8.30 -12.46
C LEU A 306 -12.29 7.66 -12.65
N GLN A 307 -12.48 6.44 -12.14
CA GLN A 307 -13.77 5.75 -12.15
C GLN A 307 -14.87 6.64 -11.56
N PRO A 308 -16.09 6.60 -12.10
CA PRO A 308 -17.23 7.26 -11.47
C PRO A 308 -17.53 6.62 -10.11
N GLU A 309 -18.13 7.39 -9.23
CA GLU A 309 -18.68 6.85 -7.99
C GLU A 309 -19.89 5.98 -8.27
N LEU A 310 -19.98 4.85 -7.59
CA LEU A 310 -21.16 3.98 -7.65
C LEU A 310 -22.36 4.63 -6.94
N PRO A 311 -23.60 4.28 -7.35
CA PRO A 311 -24.78 4.58 -6.56
C PRO A 311 -24.62 4.09 -5.11
N VAL A 312 -25.14 4.84 -4.13
CA VAL A 312 -24.95 4.52 -2.68
C VAL A 312 -25.36 3.09 -2.34
N SER A 313 -26.37 2.53 -3.03
CA SER A 313 -26.83 1.15 -2.81
C SER A 313 -25.82 0.08 -3.26
N GLU A 314 -24.87 0.43 -4.14
CA GLU A 314 -23.89 -0.46 -4.73
C GLU A 314 -22.48 -0.28 -4.13
N GLN A 315 -22.29 0.78 -3.32
CA GLN A 315 -21.01 1.06 -2.69
C GLN A 315 -20.66 0.02 -1.63
N ARG A 316 -19.43 -0.44 -1.65
CA ARG A 316 -18.85 -1.28 -0.57
C ARG A 316 -18.81 -0.46 0.72
N LYS A 317 -19.17 -1.08 1.84
CA LYS A 317 -19.16 -0.43 3.16
C LYS A 317 -17.90 -0.71 3.96
N ASP A 318 -17.06 -1.56 3.45
CA ASP A 318 -15.88 -2.15 4.10
C ASP A 318 -14.55 -1.67 3.48
N LEU A 319 -14.59 -0.69 2.55
CA LEU A 319 -13.44 -0.29 1.74
C LEU A 319 -13.11 1.20 1.92
N TYR A 320 -11.87 1.49 2.33
CA TYR A 320 -11.43 2.85 2.62
C TYR A 320 -9.98 3.08 2.15
N ALA A 321 -9.63 4.32 1.82
CA ALA A 321 -8.25 4.74 1.74
C ALA A 321 -7.68 4.91 3.16
N GLY A 322 -6.49 4.37 3.40
CA GLY A 322 -5.60 4.74 4.47
C GLY A 322 -4.50 5.66 3.97
N LEU A 323 -3.44 5.86 4.73
CA LEU A 323 -2.29 6.65 4.29
C LEU A 323 -1.27 5.75 3.55
N GLY A 324 -1.29 5.81 2.22
CA GLY A 324 -0.44 4.99 1.35
C GLY A 324 -0.78 3.50 1.27
N VAL A 325 -1.91 3.10 1.85
CA VAL A 325 -2.48 1.75 1.85
C VAL A 325 -3.98 1.81 1.59
N VAL A 326 -4.57 0.69 1.21
CA VAL A 326 -6.02 0.50 1.22
C VAL A 326 -6.41 -0.24 2.49
N VAL A 327 -7.49 0.18 3.11
CA VAL A 327 -8.02 -0.35 4.38
C VAL A 327 -9.33 -1.06 4.10
N PHE A 328 -9.52 -2.21 4.72
CA PHE A 328 -10.75 -2.99 4.61
C PHE A 328 -11.18 -3.58 5.96
N ASP A 329 -12.46 -3.91 6.06
CA ASP A 329 -13.00 -4.67 7.18
C ASP A 329 -13.54 -6.00 6.68
N GLY A 330 -12.96 -7.09 7.14
CA GLY A 330 -13.32 -8.43 6.73
C GLY A 330 -13.74 -9.33 7.90
N PRO A 331 -13.93 -10.63 7.64
CA PRO A 331 -14.33 -11.60 8.68
C PRO A 331 -13.37 -11.68 9.88
N GLN A 332 -12.10 -11.32 9.68
CA GLN A 332 -11.09 -11.29 10.74
C GLN A 332 -10.89 -9.89 11.35
N GLY A 333 -11.77 -8.94 11.01
CA GLY A 333 -11.72 -7.56 11.49
C GLY A 333 -10.96 -6.64 10.54
N HIS A 334 -10.36 -5.62 11.12
CA HIS A 334 -9.66 -4.55 10.41
C HIS A 334 -8.37 -5.06 9.77
N GLY A 335 -8.18 -4.71 8.51
CA GLY A 335 -6.99 -5.04 7.74
C GLY A 335 -6.60 -3.93 6.79
N PHE A 336 -5.41 -4.05 6.23
CA PHE A 336 -4.93 -3.17 5.19
C PHE A 336 -4.10 -3.95 4.17
N TYR A 337 -4.02 -3.42 2.97
CA TYR A 337 -3.19 -4.02 1.94
C TYR A 337 -2.59 -2.97 1.01
N LYS A 338 -1.58 -3.39 0.27
CA LYS A 338 -1.00 -2.63 -0.81
C LYS A 338 -0.52 -3.55 -1.91
N GLY A 339 -1.06 -3.35 -3.10
CA GLY A 339 -0.56 -3.97 -4.32
C GLY A 339 0.60 -3.19 -4.93
N GLY A 340 1.37 -3.86 -5.76
CA GLY A 340 2.47 -3.27 -6.52
C GLY A 340 2.64 -3.98 -7.85
N HIS A 341 2.26 -3.33 -8.96
CA HIS A 341 2.20 -3.92 -10.29
C HIS A 341 2.94 -3.06 -11.31
N ASP A 342 3.58 -3.72 -12.28
CA ASP A 342 4.17 -3.15 -13.49
C ASP A 342 4.13 -4.23 -14.59
N GLY A 343 4.58 -3.92 -15.80
CA GLY A 343 4.54 -4.84 -16.96
C GLY A 343 5.27 -6.17 -16.80
N GLY A 344 6.14 -6.31 -15.80
CA GLY A 344 6.93 -7.52 -15.54
C GLY A 344 6.91 -7.98 -14.07
N THR A 345 6.13 -7.34 -13.20
CA THR A 345 6.10 -7.68 -11.77
C THR A 345 4.71 -7.52 -11.18
N ALA A 346 4.35 -8.40 -10.26
CA ALA A 346 3.16 -8.31 -9.44
C ALA A 346 3.51 -8.59 -7.97
N ASN A 347 3.06 -7.73 -7.06
CA ASN A 347 3.35 -7.83 -5.64
C ASN A 347 2.11 -7.53 -4.82
N THR A 348 2.03 -8.13 -3.64
CA THR A 348 0.99 -7.76 -2.67
C THR A 348 1.50 -7.91 -1.23
N VAL A 349 1.06 -7.00 -0.37
CA VAL A 349 1.18 -7.10 1.08
C VAL A 349 -0.22 -6.98 1.66
N VAL A 350 -0.67 -7.99 2.38
CA VAL A 350 -1.96 -8.00 3.07
C VAL A 350 -1.71 -8.21 4.56
N CYS A 351 -2.28 -7.35 5.39
CA CYS A 351 -2.13 -7.41 6.84
C CYS A 351 -3.50 -7.41 7.53
N ILE A 352 -3.63 -8.20 8.58
CA ILE A 352 -4.74 -8.19 9.56
C ILE A 352 -4.20 -7.64 10.87
N GLU A 353 -4.85 -6.61 11.38
CA GLU A 353 -4.43 -5.96 12.64
C GLU A 353 -4.50 -6.91 13.84
N ALA A 354 -5.55 -7.75 13.89
CA ALA A 354 -5.66 -8.77 14.91
C ALA A 354 -4.53 -9.80 14.77
N GLY A 355 -3.69 -9.88 15.79
CA GLY A 355 -2.53 -10.76 15.81
C GLY A 355 -1.34 -10.23 14.98
N GLN A 356 -1.42 -9.03 14.39
CA GLN A 356 -0.36 -8.43 13.57
C GLN A 356 0.18 -9.41 12.53
N ARG A 357 -0.73 -10.00 11.73
CA ARG A 357 -0.42 -11.05 10.76
C ARG A 357 -0.42 -10.49 9.36
N CYS A 358 0.63 -10.80 8.59
CA CYS A 358 0.72 -10.37 7.19
C CYS A 358 1.21 -11.49 6.28
N ALA A 359 0.71 -11.49 5.04
CA ALA A 359 1.31 -12.15 3.89
C ALA A 359 2.02 -11.11 3.03
N VAL A 360 3.26 -11.39 2.65
CA VAL A 360 4.09 -10.56 1.77
C VAL A 360 4.46 -11.41 0.57
N ILE A 361 4.07 -10.98 -0.62
CA ILE A 361 4.31 -11.70 -1.87
C ILE A 361 4.99 -10.75 -2.84
N LEU A 362 6.14 -11.16 -3.34
CA LEU A 362 6.84 -10.54 -4.46
C LEU A 362 6.87 -11.54 -5.61
N SER A 363 6.52 -11.11 -6.81
CA SER A 363 6.67 -11.94 -8.00
C SER A 363 7.27 -11.14 -9.14
N ASN A 364 8.20 -11.75 -9.83
CA ASN A 364 8.78 -11.23 -11.07
C ASN A 364 7.99 -11.70 -12.32
N ASP A 365 6.74 -12.12 -12.14
CA ASP A 365 5.87 -12.57 -13.21
C ASP A 365 4.44 -12.08 -12.96
N VAL A 366 3.91 -11.25 -13.85
CA VAL A 366 2.57 -10.66 -13.67
C VAL A 366 1.44 -11.68 -13.63
N ARG A 367 1.64 -12.86 -14.25
CA ARG A 367 0.63 -13.92 -14.29
C ARG A 367 0.33 -14.51 -12.91
N SER A 368 1.27 -14.40 -11.97
CA SER A 368 1.08 -14.87 -10.59
C SER A 368 -0.03 -14.13 -9.83
N GLU A 369 -0.40 -12.92 -10.27
CA GLU A 369 -1.44 -12.11 -9.66
C GLU A 369 -2.79 -12.84 -9.57
N ALA A 370 -3.09 -13.69 -10.56
CA ALA A 370 -4.30 -14.52 -10.57
C ALA A 370 -4.40 -15.47 -9.35
N GLY A 371 -3.28 -15.87 -8.75
CA GLY A 371 -3.25 -16.74 -7.58
C GLY A 371 -3.11 -16.02 -6.22
N PHE A 372 -3.03 -14.71 -6.19
CA PHE A 372 -2.79 -13.98 -4.92
C PHE A 372 -3.94 -14.15 -3.91
N ALA A 373 -5.19 -14.12 -4.39
CA ALA A 373 -6.35 -14.29 -3.52
C ALA A 373 -6.32 -15.63 -2.78
N ASP A 374 -6.03 -16.70 -3.49
CA ASP A 374 -5.97 -18.07 -2.95
C ASP A 374 -4.78 -18.23 -2.01
N LEU A 375 -3.60 -17.72 -2.38
CA LEU A 375 -2.42 -17.80 -1.52
C LEU A 375 -2.58 -17.00 -0.22
N VAL A 376 -3.12 -15.79 -0.29
CA VAL A 376 -3.41 -14.99 0.90
C VAL A 376 -4.45 -15.67 1.79
N LYS A 377 -5.50 -16.22 1.19
CA LYS A 377 -6.53 -16.98 1.92
C LYS A 377 -5.95 -18.25 2.56
N PHE A 378 -5.05 -18.94 1.88
CA PHE A 378 -4.35 -20.10 2.44
C PHE A 378 -3.50 -19.71 3.66
N ILE A 379 -2.72 -18.62 3.57
CA ILE A 379 -1.79 -18.18 4.62
C ILE A 379 -2.53 -17.54 5.81
N LEU A 380 -3.45 -16.62 5.54
CA LEU A 380 -4.10 -15.78 6.56
C LEU A 380 -5.55 -16.22 6.89
N GLY A 381 -6.14 -17.10 6.09
CA GLY A 381 -7.56 -17.40 6.12
C GLY A 381 -8.39 -16.39 5.34
N ASP A 382 -9.71 -16.51 5.45
CA ASP A 382 -10.61 -15.54 4.84
C ASP A 382 -10.44 -14.17 5.50
N THR A 383 -9.75 -13.27 4.80
CA THR A 383 -9.47 -11.91 5.26
C THR A 383 -10.52 -10.92 4.79
N GLY A 384 -11.24 -11.21 3.71
CA GLY A 384 -12.11 -10.27 3.02
C GLY A 384 -11.36 -9.19 2.23
N VAL A 385 -10.04 -9.37 1.94
CA VAL A 385 -9.27 -8.43 1.12
C VAL A 385 -9.96 -8.24 -0.25
N PRO A 386 -10.16 -7.00 -0.71
CA PRO A 386 -10.99 -6.71 -1.88
C PRO A 386 -10.20 -6.81 -3.19
N TYR A 387 -9.67 -7.99 -3.53
CA TYR A 387 -8.94 -8.21 -4.78
C TYR A 387 -9.81 -8.02 -6.03
N ASP A 388 -11.10 -8.32 -5.94
CA ASP A 388 -12.10 -8.04 -6.96
C ASP A 388 -12.18 -6.54 -7.31
N TRP A 389 -12.00 -5.69 -6.33
CA TRP A 389 -11.94 -4.23 -6.55
C TRP A 389 -10.58 -3.78 -7.10
N GLU A 390 -9.46 -4.36 -6.64
CA GLU A 390 -8.12 -3.95 -7.09
C GLU A 390 -7.83 -4.40 -8.52
N TYR A 391 -8.11 -5.66 -8.82
CA TYR A 391 -7.72 -6.32 -10.08
C TYR A 391 -8.89 -6.55 -11.04
N GLY A 392 -10.13 -6.25 -10.64
CA GLY A 392 -11.33 -6.45 -11.43
C GLY A 392 -11.57 -7.93 -11.77
N ASP A 393 -12.07 -8.19 -12.98
CA ASP A 393 -12.38 -9.55 -13.46
C ASP A 393 -11.17 -10.50 -13.58
N HIS A 394 -9.96 -10.00 -13.35
CA HIS A 394 -8.73 -10.81 -13.35
C HIS A 394 -8.43 -11.43 -11.97
N ALA A 395 -9.13 -10.99 -10.91
CA ALA A 395 -9.01 -11.58 -9.59
C ALA A 395 -9.64 -12.99 -9.57
N GLY A 396 -8.83 -14.02 -9.76
CA GLY A 396 -9.23 -15.40 -9.44
C GLY A 396 -10.32 -15.97 -10.34
N LYS A 397 -10.13 -15.98 -11.66
CA LYS A 397 -10.81 -16.97 -12.51
C LYS A 397 -9.95 -18.25 -12.55
N SER A 398 -10.13 -19.07 -11.54
CA SER A 398 -9.81 -20.49 -11.62
C SER A 398 -10.89 -21.23 -12.41
#